data_289313724b300a9f525df1ccc6c07dbd
#
_entry.id   289313724b300a9f525df1ccc6c07dbd
#
_cell.length_a   1.000
_cell.length_b   1.000
_cell.length_c   1.000
_cell.angle_alpha   90.00
_cell.angle_beta   90.00
_cell.angle_gamma   90.00
#
_symmetry.space_group_name_H-M   'P 1'
#
loop_
_entity.id
_entity.type
_entity.pdbx_description
1 polymer ?
#
loop_
_entity_poly.entity_id
_entity_poly.type
_entity_poly.pdbx_seq_one_letter_code
_entity_poly.pdbx_strand_id
1 'polypeptide(L)'
;VYQILYMDTVPDSAACNEAVRLAKKKGFERLSGFVNGVLRTITRNKEEILNSESAFWQELQKNPVQALSVRYSVPEWMISLWEAQYGEEKTEPMLERLKKGRPLTIRLDSRLTEEEKAQEIAAIEAAGVTVQKHQLYADAWNLEGCEGIGHLPGFAEGLFYAQDVSSMLAVAAAGISGGMTVMDLCSAPGGKTTLAARKAGSGKVICGDVSERKAALILENTDRMKCSNVSVNVWDASVFMEQYKESADVVLLDVPCSGLGVIGRKKEIRYRVTKEDLAALVTLQKKIVDACWQYVKPGGILLYSTCTLDVSENEEMVRYVTEKYPFEAESIDPFLPECLHSQQTKAGFLQLFLGEWDTDGFFMARLRRKK
;
A
#
# COMPACT_ATOMS: atom_id res chain seq x y z
N VAL A 1 -10.58 -29.15 0.29
CA VAL A 1 -10.60 -28.84 -1.15
C VAL A 1 -9.33 -28.11 -1.55
N TYR A 2 -9.01 -26.94 -0.95
CA TYR A 2 -7.83 -26.14 -1.31
C TYR A 2 -6.53 -26.96 -1.32
N GLN A 3 -6.31 -27.77 -0.26
CA GLN A 3 -5.12 -28.63 -0.18
C GLN A 3 -5.04 -29.63 -1.32
N ILE A 4 -6.17 -30.20 -1.74
CA ILE A 4 -6.22 -31.15 -2.86
C ILE A 4 -5.89 -30.47 -4.19
N LEU A 5 -6.40 -29.26 -4.42
CA LEU A 5 -6.27 -28.59 -5.72
C LEU A 5 -4.96 -27.84 -5.90
N TYR A 6 -4.39 -27.26 -4.81
CA TYR A 6 -3.34 -26.23 -4.90
C TYR A 6 -2.11 -26.48 -4.02
N MET A 7 -2.05 -27.60 -3.26
CA MET A 7 -0.91 -27.88 -2.39
C MET A 7 -0.27 -29.22 -2.77
N ASP A 8 0.67 -29.20 -3.70
CA ASP A 8 1.32 -30.40 -4.24
C ASP A 8 2.10 -31.22 -3.18
N THR A 9 2.52 -30.57 -2.09
CA THR A 9 3.21 -31.20 -0.95
C THR A 9 2.26 -31.98 -0.03
N VAL A 10 0.93 -31.80 -0.17
CA VAL A 10 -0.08 -32.49 0.65
C VAL A 10 -0.73 -33.61 -0.16
N PRO A 11 -0.51 -34.89 0.20
CA PRO A 11 -1.17 -36.00 -0.47
C PRO A 11 -2.71 -35.87 -0.37
N ASP A 12 -3.43 -36.11 -1.44
CA ASP A 12 -4.90 -36.02 -1.50
C ASP A 12 -5.57 -36.89 -0.44
N SER A 13 -5.05 -38.09 -0.22
CA SER A 13 -5.54 -39.01 0.81
C SER A 13 -5.40 -38.43 2.22
N ALA A 14 -4.31 -37.70 2.52
CA ALA A 14 -4.10 -37.05 3.79
C ALA A 14 -5.10 -35.90 3.99
N ALA A 15 -5.29 -35.05 2.98
CA ALA A 15 -6.27 -33.96 3.00
C ALA A 15 -7.72 -34.50 3.25
N CYS A 16 -8.10 -35.58 2.57
CA CYS A 16 -9.41 -36.23 2.74
C CYS A 16 -9.57 -36.77 4.17
N ASN A 17 -8.57 -37.51 4.67
CA ASN A 17 -8.63 -38.10 6.01
C ASN A 17 -8.73 -37.04 7.10
N GLU A 18 -7.93 -35.97 7.03
CA GLU A 18 -7.99 -34.87 7.98
C GLU A 18 -9.35 -34.15 7.97
N ALA A 19 -9.92 -33.89 6.83
CA ALA A 19 -11.24 -33.28 6.72
C ALA A 19 -12.35 -34.16 7.37
N VAL A 20 -12.29 -35.48 7.15
CA VAL A 20 -13.21 -36.43 7.79
C VAL A 20 -13.01 -36.47 9.30
N ARG A 21 -11.75 -36.46 9.76
CA ARG A 21 -11.41 -36.42 11.20
C ARG A 21 -11.92 -35.12 11.86
N LEU A 22 -11.76 -33.98 11.19
CA LEU A 22 -12.28 -32.70 11.64
C LEU A 22 -13.81 -32.69 11.74
N ALA A 23 -14.51 -33.23 10.74
CA ALA A 23 -15.96 -33.33 10.77
C ALA A 23 -16.44 -34.16 12.00
N LYS A 24 -15.82 -35.31 12.25
CA LYS A 24 -16.10 -36.11 13.47
C LYS A 24 -15.80 -35.35 14.75
N LYS A 25 -14.63 -34.73 14.85
CA LYS A 25 -14.21 -33.96 16.03
C LYS A 25 -15.15 -32.79 16.35
N LYS A 26 -15.78 -32.21 15.34
CA LYS A 26 -16.76 -31.11 15.46
C LYS A 26 -18.20 -31.57 15.66
N GLY A 27 -18.43 -32.86 15.91
CA GLY A 27 -19.77 -33.41 16.16
C GLY A 27 -20.60 -33.73 14.89
N PHE A 28 -19.99 -33.66 13.69
CA PHE A 28 -20.65 -33.94 12.41
C PHE A 28 -20.36 -35.35 11.94
N GLU A 29 -20.29 -36.33 12.83
CA GLU A 29 -19.94 -37.72 12.48
C GLU A 29 -20.83 -38.31 11.39
N ARG A 30 -22.16 -38.04 11.44
CA ARG A 30 -23.13 -38.48 10.44
C ARG A 30 -22.85 -37.97 9.02
N LEU A 31 -22.16 -36.83 8.91
CA LEU A 31 -21.78 -36.23 7.62
C LEU A 31 -20.39 -36.67 7.13
N SER A 32 -19.67 -37.49 7.89
CA SER A 32 -18.31 -37.90 7.52
C SER A 32 -18.24 -38.66 6.19
N GLY A 33 -19.27 -39.50 5.89
CA GLY A 33 -19.39 -40.18 4.61
C GLY A 33 -19.63 -39.22 3.43
N PHE A 34 -20.47 -38.19 3.63
CA PHE A 34 -20.73 -37.16 2.63
C PHE A 34 -19.46 -36.34 2.35
N VAL A 35 -18.79 -35.85 3.40
CA VAL A 35 -17.52 -35.11 3.29
C VAL A 35 -16.49 -35.92 2.50
N ASN A 36 -16.31 -37.20 2.84
CA ASN A 36 -15.38 -38.08 2.14
C ASN A 36 -15.78 -38.29 0.65
N GLY A 37 -17.07 -38.49 0.39
CA GLY A 37 -17.59 -38.65 -0.98
C GLY A 37 -17.32 -37.43 -1.87
N VAL A 38 -17.63 -36.23 -1.35
CA VAL A 38 -17.35 -34.95 -2.05
C VAL A 38 -15.84 -34.77 -2.33
N LEU A 39 -14.99 -34.98 -1.32
CA LEU A 39 -13.55 -34.77 -1.48
C LEU A 39 -12.94 -35.79 -2.46
N ARG A 40 -13.37 -37.05 -2.42
CA ARG A 40 -12.92 -38.07 -3.39
C ARG A 40 -13.38 -37.76 -4.81
N THR A 41 -14.55 -37.16 -4.99
CA THR A 41 -15.01 -36.70 -6.31
C THR A 41 -14.15 -35.59 -6.82
N ILE A 42 -13.81 -34.61 -5.96
CA ILE A 42 -12.88 -33.52 -6.31
C ILE A 42 -11.51 -34.08 -6.69
N THR A 43 -10.95 -35.01 -5.91
CA THR A 43 -9.67 -35.67 -6.23
C THR A 43 -9.68 -36.33 -7.60
N ARG A 44 -10.77 -37.06 -7.92
CA ARG A 44 -10.88 -37.77 -9.22
C ARG A 44 -11.01 -36.82 -10.41
N ASN A 45 -11.64 -35.68 -10.21
CA ASN A 45 -11.90 -34.70 -11.28
C ASN A 45 -10.95 -33.48 -11.17
N LYS A 46 -9.81 -33.62 -10.45
CA LYS A 46 -8.87 -32.54 -10.21
C LYS A 46 -8.41 -31.83 -11.50
N GLU A 47 -8.04 -32.61 -12.50
CA GLU A 47 -7.59 -32.08 -13.80
C GLU A 47 -8.70 -31.31 -14.52
N GLU A 48 -9.93 -31.85 -14.52
CA GLU A 48 -11.09 -31.20 -15.14
C GLU A 48 -11.46 -29.89 -14.41
N ILE A 49 -11.44 -29.90 -13.06
CA ILE A 49 -11.74 -28.73 -12.26
C ILE A 49 -10.71 -27.60 -12.49
N LEU A 50 -9.45 -27.97 -12.67
CA LEU A 50 -8.36 -27.02 -12.93
C LEU A 50 -8.25 -26.60 -14.40
N ASN A 51 -8.93 -27.33 -15.32
CA ASN A 51 -8.92 -27.01 -16.74
C ASN A 51 -9.77 -25.78 -17.04
N SER A 52 -9.12 -24.71 -17.58
CA SER A 52 -9.78 -23.46 -17.98
C SER A 52 -10.81 -23.63 -19.13
N GLU A 53 -10.82 -24.78 -19.82
CA GLU A 53 -11.76 -25.09 -20.89
C GLU A 53 -12.95 -25.96 -20.40
N SER A 54 -13.01 -26.28 -19.11
CA SER A 54 -14.11 -27.10 -18.56
C SER A 54 -15.47 -26.42 -18.72
N ALA A 55 -16.54 -27.22 -18.71
CA ALA A 55 -17.92 -26.71 -18.79
C ALA A 55 -18.23 -25.71 -17.68
N PHE A 56 -17.61 -25.85 -16.51
CA PHE A 56 -17.70 -24.87 -15.41
C PHE A 56 -17.16 -23.50 -15.82
N TRP A 57 -15.97 -23.43 -16.42
CA TRP A 57 -15.39 -22.17 -16.86
C TRP A 57 -16.15 -21.56 -18.04
N GLN A 58 -16.65 -22.37 -18.97
CA GLN A 58 -17.50 -21.90 -20.07
C GLN A 58 -18.79 -21.25 -19.56
N GLU A 59 -19.42 -21.84 -18.54
CA GLU A 59 -20.62 -21.28 -17.93
C GLU A 59 -20.30 -19.98 -17.16
N LEU A 60 -19.18 -19.97 -16.44
CA LEU A 60 -18.72 -18.80 -15.68
C LEU A 60 -18.41 -17.61 -16.60
N GLN A 61 -17.86 -17.86 -17.79
CA GLN A 61 -17.55 -16.81 -18.79
C GLN A 61 -18.78 -16.06 -19.30
N LYS A 62 -19.98 -16.57 -19.10
CA LYS A 62 -21.22 -15.84 -19.43
C LYS A 62 -21.42 -14.61 -18.55
N ASN A 63 -20.76 -14.55 -17.38
CA ASN A 63 -20.69 -13.39 -16.52
C ASN A 63 -19.21 -12.98 -16.35
N PRO A 64 -18.69 -12.02 -17.15
CA PRO A 64 -17.28 -11.65 -17.14
C PRO A 64 -16.75 -11.22 -15.75
N VAL A 65 -17.52 -10.40 -15.01
CA VAL A 65 -17.12 -9.95 -13.67
C VAL A 65 -16.98 -11.13 -12.71
N GLN A 66 -17.92 -12.08 -12.75
CA GLN A 66 -17.87 -13.28 -11.93
C GLN A 66 -16.69 -14.18 -12.32
N ALA A 67 -16.42 -14.31 -13.61
CA ALA A 67 -15.28 -15.07 -14.11
C ALA A 67 -13.95 -14.47 -13.59
N LEU A 68 -13.79 -13.16 -13.66
CA LEU A 68 -12.63 -12.46 -13.11
C LEU A 68 -12.55 -12.62 -11.60
N SER A 69 -13.69 -12.49 -10.90
CA SER A 69 -13.76 -12.66 -9.44
C SER A 69 -13.23 -14.03 -8.98
N VAL A 70 -13.69 -15.09 -9.62
CA VAL A 70 -13.24 -16.46 -9.31
C VAL A 70 -11.76 -16.64 -9.69
N ARG A 71 -11.38 -16.22 -10.92
CA ARG A 71 -10.02 -16.39 -11.46
C ARG A 71 -8.94 -15.71 -10.61
N TYR A 72 -9.24 -14.52 -10.08
CA TYR A 72 -8.28 -13.68 -9.34
C TYR A 72 -8.52 -13.65 -7.84
N SER A 73 -9.58 -14.33 -7.36
CA SER A 73 -10.01 -14.30 -5.94
C SER A 73 -10.18 -12.86 -5.43
N VAL A 74 -10.85 -12.03 -6.22
CA VAL A 74 -11.20 -10.65 -5.89
C VAL A 74 -12.72 -10.51 -5.90
N PRO A 75 -13.37 -9.90 -4.90
CA PRO A 75 -14.82 -9.70 -4.87
C PRO A 75 -15.37 -9.01 -6.12
N GLU A 76 -16.52 -9.46 -6.63
CA GLU A 76 -17.16 -8.91 -7.83
C GLU A 76 -17.37 -7.40 -7.73
N TRP A 77 -17.73 -6.90 -6.55
CA TRP A 77 -17.95 -5.47 -6.35
C TRP A 77 -16.71 -4.61 -6.53
N MET A 78 -15.51 -5.13 -6.19
CA MET A 78 -14.23 -4.42 -6.42
C MET A 78 -13.93 -4.35 -7.92
N ILE A 79 -14.11 -5.45 -8.63
CA ILE A 79 -13.91 -5.51 -10.08
C ILE A 79 -14.87 -4.54 -10.78
N SER A 80 -16.18 -4.60 -10.46
CA SER A 80 -17.17 -3.69 -11.02
C SER A 80 -16.86 -2.22 -10.70
N LEU A 81 -16.33 -1.93 -9.51
CA LEU A 81 -15.88 -0.57 -9.15
C LEU A 81 -14.76 -0.10 -10.08
N TRP A 82 -13.74 -0.92 -10.28
CA TRP A 82 -12.59 -0.56 -11.11
C TRP A 82 -12.94 -0.49 -12.60
N GLU A 83 -13.79 -1.39 -13.11
CA GLU A 83 -14.29 -1.32 -14.47
C GLU A 83 -15.10 -0.03 -14.73
N ALA A 84 -15.93 0.37 -13.76
CA ALA A 84 -16.68 1.62 -13.84
C ALA A 84 -15.79 2.87 -13.81
N GLN A 85 -14.68 2.85 -13.05
CA GLN A 85 -13.80 3.99 -12.86
C GLN A 85 -12.67 4.07 -13.89
N TYR A 86 -12.15 2.93 -14.34
CA TYR A 86 -10.92 2.85 -15.14
C TYR A 86 -11.08 2.07 -16.46
N GLY A 87 -12.21 1.38 -16.65
CA GLY A 87 -12.47 0.53 -17.80
C GLY A 87 -11.85 -0.87 -17.69
N GLU A 88 -12.36 -1.79 -18.50
CA GLU A 88 -11.92 -3.19 -18.57
C GLU A 88 -10.44 -3.30 -18.98
N GLU A 89 -9.99 -2.46 -19.92
CA GLU A 89 -8.62 -2.43 -20.45
C GLU A 89 -7.55 -2.21 -19.37
N LYS A 90 -7.88 -1.52 -18.27
CA LYS A 90 -6.97 -1.32 -17.15
C LYS A 90 -7.20 -2.34 -16.03
N THR A 91 -8.44 -2.76 -15.82
CA THR A 91 -8.82 -3.63 -14.70
C THR A 91 -8.22 -5.04 -14.85
N GLU A 92 -8.35 -5.68 -16.01
CA GLU A 92 -7.83 -7.03 -16.19
C GLU A 92 -6.29 -7.11 -16.06
N PRO A 93 -5.48 -6.22 -16.65
CA PRO A 93 -4.02 -6.19 -16.41
C PRO A 93 -3.64 -5.99 -14.93
N MET A 94 -4.38 -5.21 -14.16
CA MET A 94 -4.16 -5.08 -12.71
C MET A 94 -4.36 -6.41 -11.99
N LEU A 95 -5.44 -7.12 -12.32
CA LEU A 95 -5.75 -8.43 -11.74
C LEU A 95 -4.70 -9.48 -12.11
N GLU A 96 -4.19 -9.49 -13.34
CA GLU A 96 -3.09 -10.38 -13.75
C GLU A 96 -1.81 -10.12 -12.96
N ARG A 97 -1.46 -8.86 -12.72
CA ARG A 97 -0.28 -8.50 -11.92
C ARG A 97 -0.39 -8.96 -10.46
N LEU A 98 -1.60 -9.05 -9.90
CA LEU A 98 -1.82 -9.57 -8.54
C LEU A 98 -1.38 -11.02 -8.35
N LYS A 99 -1.40 -11.84 -9.42
CA LYS A 99 -0.96 -13.24 -9.36
C LYS A 99 0.55 -13.41 -9.23
N LYS A 100 1.31 -12.53 -9.83
CA LYS A 100 2.77 -12.68 -9.96
C LYS A 100 3.51 -12.50 -8.63
N GLY A 101 2.82 -12.03 -7.59
CA GLY A 101 3.50 -11.57 -6.39
C GLY A 101 4.36 -10.32 -6.66
N ARG A 102 4.92 -9.76 -5.63
CA ARG A 102 5.78 -8.58 -5.78
C ARG A 102 6.97 -8.71 -4.85
N PRO A 103 8.15 -8.26 -5.28
CA PRO A 103 9.32 -8.23 -4.43
C PRO A 103 9.08 -7.31 -3.21
N LEU A 104 9.77 -7.58 -2.14
CA LEU A 104 9.86 -6.64 -1.03
C LEU A 104 10.77 -5.49 -1.47
N THR A 105 10.37 -4.26 -1.20
CA THR A 105 11.19 -3.10 -1.54
C THR A 105 11.77 -2.47 -0.29
N ILE A 106 13.07 -2.18 -0.32
CA ILE A 106 13.77 -1.41 0.71
C ILE A 106 14.25 -0.08 0.15
N ARG A 107 14.39 0.89 1.05
CA ARG A 107 15.04 2.18 0.79
C ARG A 107 16.30 2.25 1.63
N LEU A 108 17.47 2.34 1.00
CA LEU A 108 18.73 2.64 1.68
C LEU A 108 18.70 4.05 2.28
N ASP A 109 19.38 4.21 3.39
CA ASP A 109 19.47 5.54 4.04
C ASP A 109 20.32 6.48 3.20
N SER A 110 19.80 7.66 2.91
CA SER A 110 20.49 8.67 2.08
C SER A 110 21.73 9.30 2.73
N ARG A 111 22.02 8.98 4.00
CA ARG A 111 23.28 9.35 4.66
C ARG A 111 24.45 8.48 4.22
N LEU A 112 24.18 7.31 3.68
CA LEU A 112 25.23 6.41 3.20
C LEU A 112 25.87 6.95 1.93
N THR A 113 27.19 6.89 1.86
CA THR A 113 27.91 7.10 0.62
C THR A 113 27.60 6.00 -0.39
N GLU A 114 27.90 6.21 -1.67
CA GLU A 114 27.65 5.17 -2.69
C GLU A 114 28.47 3.91 -2.43
N GLU A 115 29.65 4.02 -1.81
CA GLU A 115 30.48 2.89 -1.39
C GLU A 115 29.81 2.10 -0.24
N GLU A 116 29.29 2.78 0.77
CA GLU A 116 28.55 2.16 1.88
C GLU A 116 27.26 1.50 1.40
N LYS A 117 26.54 2.12 0.47
CA LYS A 117 25.35 1.52 -0.17
C LYS A 117 25.71 0.24 -0.92
N ALA A 118 26.83 0.25 -1.69
CA ALA A 118 27.29 -0.93 -2.42
C ALA A 118 27.70 -2.06 -1.46
N GLN A 119 28.38 -1.74 -0.35
CA GLN A 119 28.73 -2.71 0.69
C GLN A 119 27.49 -3.32 1.35
N GLU A 120 26.49 -2.52 1.65
CA GLU A 120 25.24 -2.99 2.25
C GLU A 120 24.49 -3.94 1.30
N ILE A 121 24.39 -3.59 0.03
CA ILE A 121 23.79 -4.47 -0.99
C ILE A 121 24.51 -5.78 -1.08
N ALA A 122 25.86 -5.77 -1.16
CA ALA A 122 26.67 -6.99 -1.19
C ALA A 122 26.48 -7.86 0.07
N ALA A 123 26.30 -7.24 1.25
CA ALA A 123 26.03 -7.97 2.48
C ALA A 123 24.65 -8.66 2.46
N ILE A 124 23.62 -7.99 1.92
CA ILE A 124 22.27 -8.56 1.74
C ILE A 124 22.31 -9.72 0.72
N GLU A 125 23.04 -9.57 -0.39
CA GLU A 125 23.21 -10.63 -1.39
C GLU A 125 23.96 -11.84 -0.81
N ALA A 126 24.98 -11.62 0.00
CA ALA A 126 25.71 -12.68 0.71
C ALA A 126 24.82 -13.45 1.71
N ALA A 127 23.73 -12.83 2.19
CA ALA A 127 22.70 -13.50 2.99
C ALA A 127 21.70 -14.34 2.16
N GLY A 128 21.91 -14.48 0.85
CA GLY A 128 21.13 -15.32 -0.05
C GLY A 128 19.90 -14.63 -0.66
N VAL A 129 19.82 -13.31 -0.62
CA VAL A 129 18.74 -12.52 -1.17
C VAL A 129 19.14 -11.96 -2.54
N THR A 130 18.28 -12.09 -3.55
CA THR A 130 18.50 -11.41 -4.84
C THR A 130 18.10 -9.94 -4.73
N VAL A 131 19.00 -9.04 -5.11
CA VAL A 131 18.78 -7.60 -4.98
C VAL A 131 18.81 -6.93 -6.35
N GLN A 132 17.79 -6.14 -6.66
CA GLN A 132 17.68 -5.41 -7.92
C GLN A 132 17.36 -3.94 -7.66
N LYS A 133 18.10 -3.03 -8.30
CA LYS A 133 17.83 -1.59 -8.19
C LYS A 133 16.46 -1.23 -8.79
N HIS A 134 15.67 -0.47 -8.04
CA HIS A 134 14.38 -0.02 -8.53
C HIS A 134 14.52 1.17 -9.48
N GLN A 135 13.79 1.14 -10.61
CA GLN A 135 13.94 2.15 -11.66
C GLN A 135 13.37 3.54 -11.32
N LEU A 136 12.40 3.62 -10.37
CA LEU A 136 11.69 4.88 -10.09
C LEU A 136 12.31 5.69 -8.93
N TYR A 137 13.21 5.13 -8.13
CA TYR A 137 13.78 5.84 -6.99
C TYR A 137 15.22 5.40 -6.73
N ALA A 138 16.13 6.36 -6.67
CA ALA A 138 17.57 6.11 -6.67
C ALA A 138 18.05 5.21 -5.53
N ASP A 139 17.49 5.37 -4.32
CA ASP A 139 17.85 4.60 -3.12
C ASP A 139 16.94 3.38 -2.88
N ALA A 140 16.07 3.04 -3.84
CA ALA A 140 15.15 1.92 -3.71
C ALA A 140 15.71 0.65 -4.38
N TRP A 141 15.50 -0.49 -3.70
CA TRP A 141 15.96 -1.79 -4.14
C TRP A 141 14.89 -2.86 -3.87
N ASN A 142 14.66 -3.72 -4.84
CA ASN A 142 13.77 -4.86 -4.74
C ASN A 142 14.52 -6.08 -4.23
N LEU A 143 13.93 -6.80 -3.28
CA LEU A 143 14.47 -8.01 -2.66
C LEU A 143 13.60 -9.20 -3.07
N GLU A 144 14.21 -10.24 -3.64
CA GLU A 144 13.57 -11.52 -3.94
C GLU A 144 14.19 -12.64 -3.11
N GLY A 145 13.37 -13.63 -2.72
CA GLY A 145 13.83 -14.74 -1.88
C GLY A 145 13.99 -14.36 -0.39
N CYS A 146 13.40 -13.23 0.04
CA CYS A 146 13.47 -12.76 1.43
C CYS A 146 12.16 -13.03 2.17
N GLU A 147 12.20 -13.85 3.22
CA GLU A 147 11.02 -14.14 4.07
C GLU A 147 10.74 -13.07 5.13
N GLY A 148 11.62 -12.09 5.28
CA GLY A 148 11.49 -10.98 6.21
C GLY A 148 12.79 -10.19 6.29
N ILE A 149 12.71 -8.93 6.75
CA ILE A 149 13.87 -8.02 6.75
C ILE A 149 14.60 -7.93 8.07
N GLY A 150 13.98 -8.37 9.17
CA GLY A 150 14.51 -8.13 10.52
C GLY A 150 15.83 -8.85 10.82
N HIS A 151 16.19 -9.86 10.02
CA HIS A 151 17.43 -10.63 10.14
C HIS A 151 18.50 -10.23 9.12
N LEU A 152 18.15 -9.35 8.17
CA LEU A 152 19.11 -8.91 7.16
C LEU A 152 20.17 -7.99 7.78
N PRO A 153 21.42 -8.07 7.30
CA PRO A 153 22.46 -7.12 7.65
C PRO A 153 21.96 -5.68 7.51
N GLY A 154 22.40 -4.76 8.34
CA GLY A 154 22.06 -3.34 8.29
C GLY A 154 20.64 -2.96 8.77
N PHE A 155 19.74 -3.92 8.99
CA PHE A 155 18.38 -3.60 9.47
C PHE A 155 18.41 -3.00 10.87
N ALA A 156 19.05 -3.66 11.82
CA ALA A 156 19.13 -3.20 13.22
C ALA A 156 19.89 -1.87 13.33
N GLU A 157 20.90 -1.67 12.51
CA GLU A 157 21.71 -0.46 12.41
C GLU A 157 20.97 0.73 11.78
N GLY A 158 19.82 0.48 11.15
CA GLY A 158 18.99 1.46 10.47
C GLY A 158 19.61 1.95 9.16
N LEU A 159 20.31 1.07 8.43
CA LEU A 159 20.90 1.40 7.13
C LEU A 159 19.88 1.38 6.00
N PHE A 160 18.73 0.75 6.23
CA PHE A 160 17.61 0.75 5.31
C PHE A 160 16.25 0.69 6.02
N TYR A 161 15.21 1.00 5.26
CA TYR A 161 13.80 0.91 5.66
C TYR A 161 12.99 0.15 4.61
N ALA A 162 12.10 -0.79 5.04
CA ALA A 162 11.15 -1.42 4.12
C ALA A 162 10.04 -0.44 3.75
N GLN A 163 10.00 -0.03 2.50
CA GLN A 163 9.02 0.94 2.02
C GLN A 163 8.73 0.71 0.54
N ASP A 164 7.46 0.76 0.18
CA ASP A 164 7.08 0.75 -1.24
C ASP A 164 7.50 2.05 -1.92
N VAL A 165 7.93 1.94 -3.17
CA VAL A 165 8.41 3.11 -3.93
C VAL A 165 7.32 4.16 -4.11
N SER A 166 6.05 3.77 -4.25
CA SER A 166 4.94 4.72 -4.32
C SER A 166 4.91 5.68 -3.12
N SER A 167 5.15 5.16 -1.91
CA SER A 167 5.28 5.98 -0.70
C SER A 167 6.52 6.88 -0.68
N MET A 168 7.63 6.45 -1.32
CA MET A 168 8.82 7.29 -1.48
C MET A 168 8.56 8.43 -2.47
N LEU A 169 7.88 8.14 -3.57
CA LEU A 169 7.49 9.14 -4.59
C LEU A 169 6.55 10.20 -4.01
N ALA A 170 5.63 9.82 -3.11
CA ALA A 170 4.77 10.78 -2.41
C ALA A 170 5.60 11.79 -1.60
N VAL A 171 6.60 11.33 -0.85
CA VAL A 171 7.49 12.24 -0.11
C VAL A 171 8.38 13.07 -1.06
N ALA A 172 8.78 12.51 -2.21
CA ALA A 172 9.47 13.28 -3.24
C ALA A 172 8.58 14.40 -3.80
N ALA A 173 7.33 14.07 -4.18
CA ALA A 173 6.35 15.02 -4.69
C ALA A 173 6.03 16.16 -3.70
N ALA A 174 6.20 15.92 -2.40
CA ALA A 174 6.05 16.96 -1.38
C ALA A 174 7.08 18.10 -1.51
N GLY A 175 8.24 17.85 -2.15
CA GLY A 175 9.28 18.85 -2.38
C GLY A 175 9.93 19.35 -1.10
N ILE A 176 10.10 18.49 -0.10
CA ILE A 176 10.73 18.83 1.18
C ILE A 176 12.21 19.15 0.95
N SER A 177 12.67 20.26 1.54
CA SER A 177 14.06 20.71 1.51
C SER A 177 14.59 21.06 2.89
N GLY A 178 15.90 21.23 3.00
CA GLY A 178 16.57 21.52 4.26
C GLY A 178 16.01 22.74 4.99
N GLY A 179 15.83 22.64 6.31
CA GLY A 179 15.31 23.70 7.18
C GLY A 179 13.78 23.78 7.28
N MET A 180 13.02 23.05 6.46
CA MET A 180 11.56 23.06 6.49
C MET A 180 10.98 22.40 7.75
N THR A 181 9.84 22.91 8.20
CA THR A 181 8.96 22.24 9.17
C THR A 181 7.96 21.38 8.42
N VAL A 182 7.98 20.09 8.69
CA VAL A 182 7.07 19.10 8.10
C VAL A 182 6.14 18.56 9.18
N MET A 183 4.86 18.41 8.87
CA MET A 183 3.91 17.64 9.70
C MET A 183 3.48 16.39 8.95
N ASP A 184 3.50 15.21 9.62
CA ASP A 184 3.03 13.93 9.11
C ASP A 184 1.94 13.40 10.05
N LEU A 185 0.67 13.49 9.63
CA LEU A 185 -0.47 13.46 10.54
C LEU A 185 -1.08 12.08 10.76
N CYS A 186 -0.84 11.12 9.85
CA CYS A 186 -1.29 9.73 9.95
C CYS A 186 -0.09 8.82 9.67
N SER A 187 0.96 8.96 10.48
CA SER A 187 2.33 8.61 10.08
C SER A 187 2.74 7.16 10.30
N ALA A 188 1.95 6.36 11.06
CA ALA A 188 2.34 4.98 11.36
C ALA A 188 2.45 4.10 10.10
N PRO A 189 3.50 3.29 9.99
CA PRO A 189 4.56 2.99 10.96
C PRO A 189 5.80 3.90 10.90
N GLY A 190 5.78 5.04 10.16
CA GLY A 190 6.87 6.01 10.14
C GLY A 190 7.75 6.02 8.88
N GLY A 191 7.38 5.29 7.83
CA GLY A 191 8.18 5.22 6.59
C GLY A 191 8.29 6.56 5.86
N LYS A 192 7.18 7.30 5.73
CA LYS A 192 7.18 8.65 5.15
C LYS A 192 7.87 9.65 6.08
N THR A 193 7.62 9.54 7.39
CA THR A 193 8.26 10.35 8.44
C THR A 193 9.78 10.27 8.38
N THR A 194 10.37 9.06 8.34
CA THR A 194 11.83 8.88 8.31
C THR A 194 12.45 9.45 7.03
N LEU A 195 11.77 9.32 5.89
CA LEU A 195 12.22 9.92 4.63
C LEU A 195 12.09 11.45 4.67
N ALA A 196 10.98 11.96 5.19
CA ALA A 196 10.79 13.41 5.38
C ALA A 196 11.84 14.01 6.30
N ALA A 197 12.21 13.32 7.40
CA ALA A 197 13.25 13.72 8.31
C ALA A 197 14.61 13.87 7.63
N ARG A 198 14.96 12.93 6.73
CA ARG A 198 16.20 13.01 5.94
C ARG A 198 16.19 14.22 5.00
N LYS A 199 15.07 14.44 4.29
CA LYS A 199 14.94 15.59 3.36
C LYS A 199 14.90 16.93 4.07
N ALA A 200 14.27 17.01 5.24
CA ALA A 200 14.22 18.23 6.05
C ALA A 200 15.58 18.62 6.66
N GLY A 201 16.51 17.68 6.82
CA GLY A 201 17.87 17.95 7.28
C GLY A 201 17.91 18.69 8.63
N SER A 202 18.27 19.98 8.63
CA SER A 202 18.25 20.85 9.82
C SER A 202 16.86 21.31 10.24
N GLY A 203 15.83 21.03 9.44
CA GLY A 203 14.42 21.28 9.77
C GLY A 203 13.88 20.27 10.78
N LYS A 204 12.59 20.32 11.04
CA LYS A 204 11.91 19.45 12.00
C LYS A 204 10.74 18.71 11.37
N VAL A 205 10.48 17.49 11.85
CA VAL A 205 9.28 16.72 11.52
C VAL A 205 8.45 16.51 12.78
N ILE A 206 7.20 16.95 12.76
CA ILE A 206 6.22 16.73 13.81
C ILE A 206 5.25 15.68 13.28
N CYS A 207 5.19 14.52 13.91
CA CYS A 207 4.40 13.42 13.42
C CYS A 207 3.55 12.77 14.51
N GLY A 208 2.57 11.98 14.11
CA GLY A 208 1.76 11.23 15.06
C GLY A 208 0.70 10.36 14.40
N ASP A 209 0.02 9.60 15.24
CA ASP A 209 -1.10 8.75 14.83
C ASP A 209 -2.10 8.65 15.98
N VAL A 210 -3.29 8.07 15.72
CA VAL A 210 -4.45 8.09 16.62
C VAL A 210 -4.27 7.28 17.90
N SER A 211 -3.31 6.37 17.97
CA SER A 211 -3.16 5.49 19.14
C SER A 211 -1.70 5.40 19.62
N GLU A 212 -1.53 5.19 20.94
CA GLU A 212 -0.21 4.96 21.56
C GLU A 212 0.56 3.82 20.90
N ARG A 213 -0.13 2.72 20.55
CA ARG A 213 0.49 1.59 19.85
C ARG A 213 1.09 2.01 18.50
N LYS A 214 0.38 2.83 17.74
CA LYS A 214 0.86 3.32 16.44
C LYS A 214 1.99 4.33 16.62
N ALA A 215 1.89 5.22 17.59
CA ALA A 215 2.95 6.16 17.96
C ALA A 215 4.22 5.44 18.40
N ALA A 216 4.12 4.36 19.17
CA ALA A 216 5.26 3.53 19.56
C ALA A 216 5.98 2.91 18.34
N LEU A 217 5.23 2.45 17.31
CA LEU A 217 5.84 1.95 16.07
C LEU A 217 6.59 3.04 15.30
N ILE A 218 6.08 4.27 15.30
CA ILE A 218 6.77 5.41 14.69
C ILE A 218 8.06 5.68 15.44
N LEU A 219 8.01 5.74 16.77
CA LEU A 219 9.16 6.00 17.62
C LEU A 219 10.25 4.93 17.42
N GLU A 220 9.88 3.64 17.48
CA GLU A 220 10.80 2.53 17.23
C GLU A 220 11.52 2.68 15.90
N ASN A 221 10.80 2.99 14.82
CA ASN A 221 11.38 3.14 13.50
C ASN A 221 12.22 4.43 13.35
N THR A 222 11.80 5.53 13.93
CA THR A 222 12.58 6.79 13.90
C THR A 222 13.87 6.68 14.71
N ASP A 223 13.84 5.97 15.85
CA ASP A 223 15.02 5.70 16.67
C ASP A 223 15.98 4.75 15.94
N ARG A 224 15.47 3.63 15.39
CA ARG A 224 16.27 2.70 14.60
C ARG A 224 16.94 3.39 13.41
N MET A 225 16.20 4.25 12.70
CA MET A 225 16.72 5.05 11.58
C MET A 225 17.53 6.27 12.05
N LYS A 226 17.71 6.50 13.36
CA LYS A 226 18.49 7.62 13.95
C LYS A 226 18.02 8.99 13.44
N CYS A 227 16.70 9.24 13.49
CA CYS A 227 16.09 10.50 13.09
C CYS A 227 15.97 11.46 14.28
N SER A 228 17.00 12.28 14.55
CA SER A 228 17.04 13.18 15.73
C SER A 228 16.15 14.43 15.61
N ASN A 229 15.62 14.72 14.42
CA ASN A 229 14.78 15.89 14.13
C ASN A 229 13.29 15.55 14.07
N VAL A 230 12.86 14.43 14.64
CA VAL A 230 11.47 13.96 14.64
C VAL A 230 10.88 14.09 16.05
N SER A 231 9.65 14.58 16.14
CA SER A 231 8.84 14.63 17.35
C SER A 231 7.58 13.79 17.15
N VAL A 232 7.41 12.72 17.92
CA VAL A 232 6.29 11.78 17.80
C VAL A 232 5.21 12.10 18.83
N ASN A 233 3.95 12.13 18.40
CA ASN A 233 2.79 12.48 19.21
C ASN A 233 1.68 11.43 19.06
N VAL A 234 0.77 11.39 20.03
CA VAL A 234 -0.51 10.70 19.92
C VAL A 234 -1.59 11.75 19.71
N TRP A 235 -2.28 11.71 18.57
CA TRP A 235 -3.34 12.66 18.26
C TRP A 235 -4.38 12.07 17.29
N ASP A 236 -5.56 12.64 17.30
CA ASP A 236 -6.58 12.40 16.29
C ASP A 236 -6.48 13.49 15.22
N ALA A 237 -6.06 13.12 14.01
CA ALA A 237 -5.90 14.06 12.90
C ALA A 237 -7.24 14.72 12.48
N SER A 238 -8.39 14.17 12.89
CA SER A 238 -9.71 14.78 12.65
C SER A 238 -10.06 15.91 13.64
N VAL A 239 -9.17 16.18 14.62
CA VAL A 239 -9.35 17.24 15.63
C VAL A 239 -8.32 18.34 15.39
N PHE A 240 -8.79 19.57 15.19
CA PHE A 240 -7.92 20.72 14.98
C PHE A 240 -7.14 21.09 16.25
N MET A 241 -5.85 21.36 16.11
CA MET A 241 -4.93 21.76 17.17
C MET A 241 -4.41 23.17 16.90
N GLU A 242 -4.92 24.18 17.62
CA GLU A 242 -4.62 25.59 17.40
C GLU A 242 -3.12 25.92 17.42
N GLN A 243 -2.33 25.22 18.26
CA GLN A 243 -0.88 25.42 18.37
C GLN A 243 -0.09 25.14 17.10
N TYR A 244 -0.67 24.43 16.14
CA TYR A 244 -0.02 24.08 14.87
C TYR A 244 -0.55 24.88 13.68
N LYS A 245 -1.48 25.81 13.90
CA LYS A 245 -1.98 26.67 12.85
C LYS A 245 -0.85 27.40 12.12
N GLU A 246 -0.82 27.29 10.79
CA GLU A 246 0.17 27.92 9.91
C GLU A 246 1.64 27.68 10.32
N SER A 247 1.93 26.50 10.87
CA SER A 247 3.27 26.17 11.40
C SER A 247 4.11 25.33 10.44
N ALA A 248 3.49 24.64 9.48
CA ALA A 248 4.17 23.70 8.60
C ALA A 248 4.41 24.28 7.19
N ASP A 249 5.62 24.10 6.68
CA ASP A 249 5.94 24.36 5.27
C ASP A 249 5.37 23.26 4.38
N VAL A 250 5.33 22.03 4.90
CA VAL A 250 4.73 20.85 4.24
C VAL A 250 3.90 20.06 5.24
N VAL A 251 2.69 19.70 4.87
CA VAL A 251 1.87 18.72 5.57
C VAL A 251 1.76 17.47 4.70
N LEU A 252 2.21 16.33 5.23
CA LEU A 252 1.97 15.00 4.65
C LEU A 252 0.68 14.45 5.23
N LEU A 253 -0.25 14.12 4.37
CA LEU A 253 -1.56 13.62 4.74
C LEU A 253 -1.83 12.29 4.02
N ASP A 254 -1.17 11.23 4.54
CA ASP A 254 -1.40 9.85 4.11
C ASP A 254 -2.58 9.28 4.87
N VAL A 255 -3.78 9.58 4.39
CA VAL A 255 -5.01 9.36 5.15
C VAL A 255 -5.38 7.88 5.28
N PRO A 256 -6.11 7.50 6.36
CA PRO A 256 -6.77 6.20 6.41
C PRO A 256 -7.67 6.02 5.19
N CYS A 257 -7.51 4.90 4.48
CA CYS A 257 -8.21 4.61 3.24
C CYS A 257 -8.60 3.14 3.15
N SER A 258 -9.38 2.77 2.14
CA SER A 258 -9.84 1.39 1.92
C SER A 258 -8.70 0.39 1.66
N GLY A 259 -7.54 0.87 1.20
CA GLY A 259 -6.39 0.03 0.94
C GLY A 259 -6.53 -0.86 -0.29
N LEU A 260 -7.43 -0.54 -1.21
CA LEU A 260 -7.65 -1.36 -2.43
C LEU A 260 -6.40 -1.43 -3.32
N GLY A 261 -5.46 -0.50 -3.17
CA GLY A 261 -4.17 -0.50 -3.87
C GLY A 261 -3.12 -1.46 -3.28
N VAL A 262 -3.33 -1.99 -2.08
CA VAL A 262 -2.37 -2.88 -1.41
C VAL A 262 -2.89 -4.30 -1.21
N ILE A 263 -3.97 -4.68 -1.88
CA ILE A 263 -4.60 -6.02 -1.78
C ILE A 263 -3.69 -7.16 -2.27
N GLY A 264 -2.62 -6.84 -2.99
CA GLY A 264 -1.58 -7.80 -3.36
C GLY A 264 -0.74 -8.25 -2.17
N ARG A 265 -0.46 -7.34 -1.23
CA ARG A 265 0.31 -7.59 0.00
C ARG A 265 -0.59 -7.92 1.19
N LYS A 266 -1.73 -7.24 1.32
CA LYS A 266 -2.71 -7.38 2.40
C LYS A 266 -3.98 -8.06 1.85
N LYS A 267 -3.88 -9.37 1.62
CA LYS A 267 -4.96 -10.14 0.97
C LYS A 267 -6.26 -10.11 1.76
N GLU A 268 -6.20 -9.94 3.07
CA GLU A 268 -7.37 -9.84 3.97
C GLU A 268 -8.30 -8.66 3.64
N ILE A 269 -7.79 -7.59 3.03
CA ILE A 269 -8.59 -6.43 2.62
C ILE A 269 -9.72 -6.85 1.67
N ARG A 270 -9.46 -7.81 0.77
CA ARG A 270 -10.45 -8.35 -0.17
C ARG A 270 -11.73 -8.85 0.51
N TYR A 271 -11.62 -9.29 1.77
CA TYR A 271 -12.70 -9.94 2.51
C TYR A 271 -13.21 -9.12 3.70
N ARG A 272 -12.51 -8.04 4.07
CA ARG A 272 -12.87 -7.20 5.21
C ARG A 272 -13.51 -5.88 4.81
N VAL A 273 -13.10 -5.32 3.69
CA VAL A 273 -13.62 -4.04 3.20
C VAL A 273 -14.91 -4.27 2.43
N THR A 274 -15.91 -3.44 2.69
CA THR A 274 -17.22 -3.44 2.02
C THR A 274 -17.43 -2.10 1.27
N LYS A 275 -18.47 -2.03 0.44
CA LYS A 275 -18.83 -0.76 -0.24
C LYS A 275 -19.23 0.34 0.74
N GLU A 276 -19.88 -0.04 1.84
CA GLU A 276 -20.32 0.88 2.90
C GLU A 276 -19.12 1.51 3.61
N ASP A 277 -18.02 0.76 3.78
CA ASP A 277 -16.78 1.27 4.37
C ASP A 277 -16.17 2.39 3.53
N LEU A 278 -16.28 2.35 2.19
CA LEU A 278 -15.74 3.41 1.31
C LEU A 278 -16.35 4.77 1.65
N ALA A 279 -17.68 4.86 1.77
CA ALA A 279 -18.36 6.11 2.10
C ALA A 279 -18.00 6.62 3.51
N ALA A 280 -17.83 5.71 4.47
CA ALA A 280 -17.39 6.05 5.83
C ALA A 280 -15.97 6.60 5.84
N LEU A 281 -15.06 6.00 5.05
CA LEU A 281 -13.66 6.44 4.90
C LEU A 281 -13.58 7.82 4.23
N VAL A 282 -14.32 8.07 3.15
CA VAL A 282 -14.40 9.40 2.52
C VAL A 282 -14.88 10.46 3.53
N THR A 283 -15.88 10.11 4.36
CA THR A 283 -16.36 11.01 5.42
C THR A 283 -15.28 11.32 6.44
N LEU A 284 -14.51 10.31 6.86
CA LEU A 284 -13.37 10.48 7.78
C LEU A 284 -12.25 11.32 7.14
N GLN A 285 -11.91 11.05 5.90
CA GLN A 285 -10.88 11.79 5.16
C GLN A 285 -11.24 13.28 5.04
N LYS A 286 -12.51 13.60 4.76
CA LYS A 286 -13.01 14.99 4.76
C LYS A 286 -12.82 15.65 6.12
N LYS A 287 -13.19 14.96 7.23
CA LYS A 287 -12.98 15.48 8.60
C LYS A 287 -11.51 15.75 8.90
N ILE A 288 -10.62 14.84 8.49
CA ILE A 288 -9.19 15.02 8.67
C ILE A 288 -8.69 16.23 7.89
N VAL A 289 -9.06 16.36 6.62
CA VAL A 289 -8.69 17.53 5.80
C VAL A 289 -9.24 18.82 6.43
N ASP A 290 -10.51 18.82 6.87
CA ASP A 290 -11.18 19.98 7.49
C ASP A 290 -10.43 20.48 8.75
N ALA A 291 -9.83 19.57 9.49
CA ALA A 291 -8.99 19.91 10.64
C ALA A 291 -7.59 20.37 10.24
N CYS A 292 -6.96 19.70 9.27
CA CYS A 292 -5.52 19.78 9.04
C CYS A 292 -5.07 20.86 8.05
N TRP A 293 -5.94 21.33 7.15
CA TRP A 293 -5.56 22.26 6.10
C TRP A 293 -4.93 23.57 6.65
N GLN A 294 -5.37 24.01 7.84
CA GLN A 294 -4.90 25.23 8.50
C GLN A 294 -3.46 25.14 9.03
N TYR A 295 -2.91 23.93 9.15
CA TYR A 295 -1.51 23.76 9.59
C TYR A 295 -0.52 24.17 8.51
N VAL A 296 -0.92 24.10 7.25
CA VAL A 296 -0.07 24.53 6.12
C VAL A 296 0.07 26.05 6.14
N LYS A 297 1.28 26.58 6.10
CA LYS A 297 1.55 28.01 5.93
C LYS A 297 0.97 28.52 4.61
N PRO A 298 0.59 29.81 4.49
CA PRO A 298 0.37 30.44 3.19
C PRO A 298 1.58 30.23 2.26
N GLY A 299 1.36 29.68 1.05
CA GLY A 299 2.43 29.27 0.14
C GLY A 299 3.05 27.90 0.42
N GLY A 300 2.68 27.24 1.51
CA GLY A 300 3.11 25.88 1.86
C GLY A 300 2.39 24.79 1.06
N ILE A 301 2.74 23.55 1.32
CA ILE A 301 2.26 22.36 0.58
C ILE A 301 1.46 21.44 1.48
N LEU A 302 0.32 21.01 1.00
CA LEU A 302 -0.40 19.83 1.44
C LEU A 302 -0.14 18.72 0.43
N LEU A 303 0.54 17.65 0.84
CA LEU A 303 0.62 16.41 0.07
C LEU A 303 -0.44 15.45 0.58
N TYR A 304 -1.46 15.22 -0.21
CA TYR A 304 -2.49 14.23 0.05
C TYR A 304 -2.10 12.90 -0.60
N SER A 305 -2.23 11.79 0.10
CA SER A 305 -1.95 10.46 -0.45
C SER A 305 -2.82 9.36 0.17
N THR A 306 -3.04 8.30 -0.63
CA THR A 306 -3.77 7.09 -0.23
C THR A 306 -3.13 5.85 -0.87
N CYS A 307 -3.30 4.70 -0.25
CA CYS A 307 -2.97 3.41 -0.85
C CYS A 307 -4.23 2.72 -1.45
N THR A 308 -5.08 3.47 -2.12
CA THR A 308 -6.31 2.96 -2.74
C THR A 308 -6.42 3.28 -4.22
N LEU A 309 -7.36 2.62 -4.88
CA LEU A 309 -7.71 2.83 -6.30
C LEU A 309 -9.13 3.40 -6.45
N ASP A 310 -9.76 3.85 -5.36
CA ASP A 310 -11.09 4.44 -5.43
C ASP A 310 -11.02 5.93 -5.72
N VAL A 311 -11.63 6.36 -6.82
CA VAL A 311 -11.71 7.76 -7.27
C VAL A 311 -12.35 8.66 -6.20
N SER A 312 -13.31 8.12 -5.42
CA SER A 312 -13.97 8.89 -4.37
C SER A 312 -13.04 9.25 -3.20
N GLU A 313 -12.02 8.42 -2.95
CA GLU A 313 -10.97 8.67 -1.96
C GLU A 313 -9.78 9.45 -2.54
N ASN A 314 -9.69 9.62 -3.86
CA ASN A 314 -8.55 10.17 -4.60
C ASN A 314 -8.89 11.49 -5.28
N GLU A 315 -9.23 11.50 -6.57
CA GLU A 315 -9.46 12.74 -7.36
C GLU A 315 -10.63 13.57 -6.82
N GLU A 316 -11.67 12.93 -6.28
CA GLU A 316 -12.80 13.66 -5.67
C GLU A 316 -12.38 14.36 -4.38
N MET A 317 -11.45 13.81 -3.61
CA MET A 317 -10.88 14.47 -2.45
C MET A 317 -10.00 15.66 -2.84
N VAL A 318 -9.22 15.55 -3.92
CA VAL A 318 -8.48 16.72 -4.46
C VAL A 318 -9.44 17.84 -4.85
N ARG A 319 -10.53 17.51 -5.54
CA ARG A 319 -11.58 18.47 -5.90
C ARG A 319 -12.19 19.10 -4.65
N TYR A 320 -12.57 18.30 -3.66
CA TYR A 320 -13.11 18.79 -2.38
C TYR A 320 -12.17 19.79 -1.71
N VAL A 321 -10.86 19.52 -1.67
CA VAL A 321 -9.87 20.43 -1.06
C VAL A 321 -9.75 21.72 -1.84
N THR A 322 -9.65 21.66 -3.16
CA THR A 322 -9.45 22.86 -4.01
C THR A 322 -10.69 23.73 -4.15
N GLU A 323 -11.89 23.16 -4.02
CA GLU A 323 -13.15 23.91 -4.03
C GLU A 323 -13.48 24.57 -2.68
N LYS A 324 -13.12 23.88 -1.58
CA LYS A 324 -13.52 24.32 -0.23
C LYS A 324 -12.48 25.20 0.46
N TYR A 325 -11.20 25.01 0.16
CA TYR A 325 -10.08 25.66 0.85
C TYR A 325 -9.18 26.41 -0.14
N PRO A 326 -8.36 27.34 0.35
CA PRO A 326 -7.50 28.16 -0.52
C PRO A 326 -6.28 27.34 -1.04
N PHE A 327 -6.55 26.27 -1.75
CA PHE A 327 -5.52 25.44 -2.37
C PHE A 327 -5.68 25.41 -3.88
N GLU A 328 -4.58 25.16 -4.57
CA GLU A 328 -4.52 24.85 -5.98
C GLU A 328 -3.58 23.66 -6.22
N ALA A 329 -3.91 22.80 -7.17
CA ALA A 329 -3.05 21.70 -7.56
C ALA A 329 -1.80 22.23 -8.27
N GLU A 330 -0.63 21.70 -7.92
CA GLU A 330 0.65 22.11 -8.48
C GLU A 330 1.37 20.90 -9.09
N SER A 331 1.91 21.04 -10.31
CA SER A 331 2.60 19.97 -11.03
C SER A 331 3.63 19.25 -10.16
N ILE A 332 3.62 17.92 -10.25
CA ILE A 332 4.57 17.03 -9.58
C ILE A 332 5.70 16.55 -10.50
N ASP A 333 5.68 16.89 -11.80
CA ASP A 333 6.72 16.53 -12.77
C ASP A 333 8.15 16.84 -12.25
N PRO A 334 8.42 18.02 -11.66
CA PRO A 334 9.80 18.33 -11.21
C PRO A 334 10.35 17.41 -10.11
N PHE A 335 9.51 16.61 -9.48
CA PHE A 335 9.85 15.77 -8.34
C PHE A 335 9.84 14.27 -8.67
N LEU A 336 9.37 13.91 -9.87
CA LEU A 336 9.19 12.53 -10.29
C LEU A 336 10.10 12.18 -11.47
N PRO A 337 10.47 10.89 -11.63
CA PRO A 337 11.14 10.41 -12.83
C PRO A 337 10.35 10.72 -14.11
N GLU A 338 11.04 11.08 -15.19
CA GLU A 338 10.44 11.45 -16.48
C GLU A 338 9.49 10.38 -17.03
N CYS A 339 9.77 9.10 -16.79
CA CYS A 339 8.91 7.99 -17.23
C CYS A 339 7.50 8.00 -16.62
N LEU A 340 7.29 8.75 -15.51
CA LEU A 340 5.98 8.94 -14.90
C LEU A 340 5.26 10.21 -15.35
N HIS A 341 5.93 11.08 -16.10
CA HIS A 341 5.33 12.34 -16.53
C HIS A 341 4.12 12.11 -17.44
N SER A 342 3.04 12.80 -17.16
CA SER A 342 1.74 12.63 -17.84
C SER A 342 0.88 13.89 -17.69
N GLN A 343 -0.33 13.87 -18.25
CA GLN A 343 -1.30 14.93 -18.01
C GLN A 343 -1.71 15.01 -16.54
N GLN A 344 -1.78 13.87 -15.83
CA GLN A 344 -2.10 13.83 -14.41
C GLN A 344 -0.99 14.50 -13.58
N THR A 345 0.27 14.17 -13.83
CA THR A 345 1.41 14.72 -13.07
C THR A 345 1.58 16.22 -13.31
N LYS A 346 1.29 16.70 -14.52
CA LYS A 346 1.19 18.15 -14.82
C LYS A 346 0.04 18.82 -14.09
N ALA A 347 -1.08 18.12 -13.92
CA ALA A 347 -2.24 18.59 -13.17
C ALA A 347 -2.07 18.51 -11.65
N GLY A 348 -0.94 17.96 -11.15
CA GLY A 348 -0.58 17.93 -9.74
C GLY A 348 -0.91 16.65 -8.99
N PHE A 349 -1.27 15.57 -9.67
CA PHE A 349 -1.54 14.27 -9.04
C PHE A 349 -1.06 13.09 -9.90
N LEU A 350 -0.95 11.93 -9.27
CA LEU A 350 -0.59 10.66 -9.92
C LEU A 350 -1.37 9.51 -9.29
N GLN A 351 -2.01 8.69 -10.13
CA GLN A 351 -2.54 7.38 -9.77
C GLN A 351 -1.60 6.30 -10.30
N LEU A 352 -0.98 5.54 -9.41
CA LEU A 352 -0.26 4.30 -9.74
C LEU A 352 -1.21 3.12 -9.59
N PHE A 353 -1.19 2.20 -10.56
CA PHE A 353 -2.02 1.00 -10.54
C PHE A 353 -1.27 -0.21 -9.97
N LEU A 354 -2.02 -1.19 -9.49
CA LEU A 354 -1.48 -2.43 -8.91
C LEU A 354 -0.45 -3.10 -9.82
N GLY A 355 0.77 -3.28 -9.31
CA GLY A 355 1.86 -3.97 -10.00
C GLY A 355 2.41 -3.24 -11.23
N GLU A 356 1.92 -2.04 -11.51
CA GLU A 356 2.56 -1.14 -12.45
C GLU A 356 3.88 -0.67 -11.84
N TRP A 357 4.98 -0.75 -12.60
CA TRP A 357 6.31 -0.37 -12.11
C TRP A 357 6.78 -1.12 -10.84
N ASP A 358 6.27 -2.31 -10.55
CA ASP A 358 6.51 -3.03 -9.29
C ASP A 358 6.11 -2.23 -8.04
N THR A 359 5.13 -1.33 -8.12
CA THR A 359 4.60 -0.54 -7.02
C THR A 359 3.25 -1.04 -6.52
N ASP A 360 2.85 -0.65 -5.31
CA ASP A 360 1.46 -0.75 -4.87
C ASP A 360 0.58 0.20 -5.69
N GLY A 361 -0.73 -0.08 -5.75
CA GLY A 361 -1.69 0.91 -6.21
C GLY A 361 -1.71 2.06 -5.21
N PHE A 362 -1.46 3.26 -5.70
CA PHE A 362 -1.24 4.41 -4.83
C PHE A 362 -1.64 5.72 -5.52
N PHE A 363 -2.21 6.62 -4.76
CA PHE A 363 -2.54 7.96 -5.22
C PHE A 363 -1.76 9.02 -4.44
N MET A 364 -1.32 10.06 -5.14
CA MET A 364 -0.71 11.24 -4.51
C MET A 364 -1.13 12.50 -5.25
N ALA A 365 -1.32 13.59 -4.49
CA ALA A 365 -1.62 14.91 -5.03
C ALA A 365 -0.89 15.99 -4.23
N ARG A 366 -0.28 16.93 -4.95
CA ARG A 366 0.41 18.09 -4.40
C ARG A 366 -0.47 19.32 -4.52
N LEU A 367 -0.80 19.91 -3.39
CA LEU A 367 -1.68 21.06 -3.30
C LEU A 367 -0.94 22.23 -2.62
N ARG A 368 -0.83 23.34 -3.31
CA ARG A 368 -0.23 24.57 -2.77
C ARG A 368 -1.28 25.44 -2.13
N ARG A 369 -1.07 25.85 -0.88
CA ARG A 369 -1.92 26.85 -0.23
C ARG A 369 -1.64 28.23 -0.85
N LYS A 370 -2.70 28.90 -1.31
CA LYS A 370 -2.64 30.26 -1.84
C LYS A 370 -2.15 31.23 -0.73
N LYS A 371 -1.43 32.29 -1.16
CA LYS A 371 -0.92 33.34 -0.25
C LYS A 371 -2.03 34.24 0.26
#